data_8dd7e2df4778b599dfc6a757f92303c3
#
_entry.id   8dd7e2df4778b599dfc6a757f92303c3
#
_cell.length_a   1.000
_cell.length_b   1.000
_cell.length_c   1.000
_cell.angle_alpha   90.00
_cell.angle_beta   90.00
_cell.angle_gamma   90.00
#
_symmetry.space_group_name_H-M   'P 1'
#
loop_
_entity.id
_entity.type
_entity.pdbx_description
1 polymer ?
#
loop_
_entity_poly.entity_id
_entity_poly.type
_entity_poly.pdbx_seq_one_letter_code
_entity_poly.pdbx_strand_id
1 'polypeptide(L)'
;MCVRVKRQSLLGSLPVLYLEKGATFYNGSLHLRTRQAIDPTFLTCAAIKLMAILDILEFPDSRLRTIAKPVAVVDDEVRQLVDDMFETMYEAPGIGLAATQVNVHKRIVVMDLSEDRSEPRVFINPEFETLTDEMEQYQEGCLSVPGFYENVDRPQKVKIKALDRDGQPYELIAEGLLAVCIQHECDHLNGKLFVDYLSSLKRDRIKKKLEKLHRQNA
;
A
#
# COMPACT_ATOMS: atom_id res chain seq x y z
N MET A 1 -6.63 -2.54 -6.56
CA MET A 1 -5.83 -3.13 -7.61
C MET A 1 -4.38 -3.16 -7.16
N CYS A 2 -4.00 -4.19 -6.44
CA CYS A 2 -2.59 -4.47 -6.28
C CYS A 2 -2.06 -4.93 -7.63
N VAL A 3 -1.96 -4.02 -8.59
CA VAL A 3 -1.47 -4.33 -9.93
C VAL A 3 0.04 -4.42 -9.88
N ARG A 4 0.54 -5.63 -10.04
CA ARG A 4 1.95 -5.87 -10.33
C ARG A 4 2.20 -5.51 -11.79
N VAL A 5 2.71 -4.31 -12.06
CA VAL A 5 3.24 -3.98 -13.38
C VAL A 5 4.48 -4.85 -13.60
N LYS A 6 4.51 -5.68 -14.64
CA LYS A 6 5.73 -6.36 -15.06
C LYS A 6 6.75 -5.31 -15.48
N ARG A 7 7.70 -5.01 -14.60
CA ARG A 7 8.92 -4.31 -15.01
C ARG A 7 9.76 -5.25 -15.85
N GLN A 8 10.00 -4.88 -17.10
CA GLN A 8 11.16 -5.39 -17.82
C GLN A 8 12.40 -4.90 -17.10
N SER A 9 13.21 -5.83 -16.62
CA SER A 9 14.51 -5.56 -16.00
C SER A 9 15.44 -4.93 -17.03
N LEU A 10 15.77 -3.67 -16.84
CA LEU A 10 17.00 -3.08 -17.37
C LEU A 10 18.04 -3.14 -16.27
N LEU A 11 19.15 -3.77 -16.64
CA LEU A 11 20.35 -4.02 -15.84
C LEU A 11 20.92 -2.75 -15.20
N GLY A 12 21.28 -2.88 -13.95
CA GLY A 12 22.50 -2.30 -13.39
C GLY A 12 22.39 -0.88 -12.88
N SER A 13 22.24 -0.71 -11.57
CA SER A 13 22.89 0.39 -10.87
C SER A 13 23.15 0.02 -9.41
N LEU A 14 24.39 0.21 -9.03
CA LEU A 14 24.98 0.10 -7.69
C LEU A 14 24.29 1.00 -6.67
N PRO A 15 24.35 0.69 -5.36
CA PRO A 15 23.76 1.54 -4.33
C PRO A 15 24.50 2.88 -4.28
N VAL A 16 23.75 3.96 -4.43
CA VAL A 16 24.29 5.32 -4.24
C VAL A 16 24.37 5.57 -2.73
N LEU A 17 25.58 5.54 -2.21
CA LEU A 17 25.91 6.08 -0.90
C LEU A 17 25.76 7.61 -0.96
N TYR A 18 24.76 8.14 -0.24
CA TYR A 18 24.69 9.57 0.01
C TYR A 18 25.80 9.97 0.98
N LEU A 19 26.85 10.62 0.48
CA LEU A 19 27.84 11.33 1.27
C LEU A 19 27.36 12.77 1.44
N GLU A 20 27.08 13.13 2.70
CA GLU A 20 26.77 14.51 3.06
C GLU A 20 27.89 15.47 2.70
N LYS A 21 27.51 16.66 2.26
CA LYS A 21 28.39 17.77 1.89
C LYS A 21 29.22 18.23 3.10
N GLY A 22 30.56 18.22 2.95
CA GLY A 22 31.43 18.93 3.87
C GLY A 22 32.84 18.41 4.10
N ALA A 23 33.46 17.74 3.16
CA ALA A 23 34.90 17.48 3.23
C ALA A 23 35.62 18.00 1.96
N THR A 24 36.40 19.03 2.11
CA THR A 24 37.31 19.50 1.07
C THR A 24 38.72 18.92 1.31
N PHE A 25 39.24 18.21 0.32
CA PHE A 25 40.61 17.75 0.32
C PHE A 25 41.53 18.84 -0.28
N TYR A 26 42.55 19.20 0.45
CA TYR A 26 43.67 19.97 -0.05
C TYR A 26 44.97 19.32 0.42
N ASN A 27 45.87 19.01 -0.52
CA ASN A 27 47.22 18.52 -0.31
C ASN A 27 47.44 17.35 0.67
N GLY A 28 46.73 16.23 0.49
CA GLY A 28 47.13 14.93 1.05
C GLY A 28 47.14 14.80 2.59
N SER A 29 46.58 15.73 3.34
CA SER A 29 46.49 15.63 4.80
C SER A 29 45.10 15.97 5.29
N LEU A 30 44.56 15.07 6.11
CA LEU A 30 43.26 15.23 6.79
C LEU A 30 43.44 16.14 8.03
N HIS A 31 43.00 17.38 7.94
CA HIS A 31 42.95 18.29 9.10
C HIS A 31 41.55 18.27 9.70
N LEU A 32 41.41 17.56 10.79
CA LEU A 32 40.25 17.66 11.68
C LEU A 32 40.35 18.96 12.48
N ARG A 33 39.56 19.97 12.11
CA ARG A 33 39.36 21.15 12.96
C ARG A 33 38.43 20.82 14.12
N THR A 34 39.00 20.87 15.31
CA THR A 34 38.45 21.13 16.65
C THR A 34 37.01 20.71 16.92
N ARG A 35 36.90 19.81 17.88
CA ARG A 35 35.75 19.45 18.67
C ARG A 35 35.01 20.70 19.16
N GLN A 36 33.87 21.04 18.55
CA GLN A 36 32.82 21.70 19.27
C GLN A 36 32.11 20.61 20.09
N ALA A 37 32.12 20.75 21.39
CA ALA A 37 31.33 19.93 22.30
C ALA A 37 29.87 20.12 21.91
N ILE A 38 29.24 19.08 21.38
CA ILE A 38 27.78 19.05 21.18
C ILE A 38 27.20 18.98 22.57
N ASP A 39 26.45 20.02 22.94
CA ASP A 39 25.72 20.09 24.20
C ASP A 39 24.78 18.87 24.30
N PRO A 40 24.94 18.01 25.31
CA PRO A 40 24.13 16.79 25.42
C PRO A 40 22.64 17.07 25.68
N THR A 41 22.25 18.34 25.91
CA THR A 41 20.85 18.73 26.05
C THR A 41 20.09 18.87 24.74
N PHE A 42 20.77 18.84 23.58
CA PHE A 42 20.14 18.85 22.23
C PHE A 42 19.90 17.48 21.62
N LEU A 43 20.22 16.41 22.32
CA LEU A 43 19.70 15.08 21.97
C LEU A 43 18.25 14.96 22.48
N THR A 44 17.36 15.82 21.98
CA THR A 44 15.95 15.44 21.93
C THR A 44 15.91 14.20 21.07
N CYS A 45 15.59 13.10 21.70
CA CYS A 45 15.34 11.81 21.09
C CYS A 45 14.21 11.99 20.06
N ALA A 46 14.56 12.45 18.86
CA ALA A 46 13.73 12.18 17.70
C ALA A 46 13.78 10.66 17.59
N ALA A 47 12.80 9.98 18.17
CA ALA A 47 12.62 8.56 18.01
C ALA A 47 12.69 8.32 16.50
N ILE A 48 13.75 7.63 16.06
CA ILE A 48 13.82 7.15 14.69
C ILE A 48 12.61 6.26 14.55
N LYS A 49 11.57 6.79 13.92
CA LYS A 49 10.32 6.09 13.69
C LYS A 49 10.64 5.01 12.66
N LEU A 50 10.93 3.81 13.14
CA LEU A 50 11.24 2.67 12.29
C LEU A 50 9.94 2.29 11.59
N MET A 51 9.89 2.38 10.27
CA MET A 51 8.80 1.83 9.48
C MET A 51 8.95 0.31 9.44
N ALA A 52 7.84 -0.41 9.62
CA ALA A 52 7.81 -1.87 9.64
C ALA A 52 7.19 -2.40 8.34
N ILE A 53 7.78 -3.45 7.79
CA ILE A 53 7.14 -4.26 6.75
C ILE A 53 6.16 -5.20 7.43
N LEU A 54 4.89 -5.11 7.08
CA LEU A 54 3.81 -5.92 7.64
C LEU A 54 3.60 -7.19 6.81
N ASP A 55 3.21 -8.27 7.47
CA ASP A 55 2.86 -9.52 6.78
C ASP A 55 1.53 -9.36 6.03
N ILE A 56 1.54 -9.65 4.72
CA ILE A 56 0.34 -9.62 3.90
C ILE A 56 -0.35 -10.98 3.97
N LEU A 57 -1.62 -10.97 4.39
CA LEU A 57 -2.47 -12.16 4.40
C LEU A 57 -2.77 -12.60 2.97
N GLU A 58 -2.69 -13.90 2.70
CA GLU A 58 -2.99 -14.47 1.40
C GLU A 58 -4.27 -15.32 1.42
N PHE A 59 -5.03 -15.25 0.35
CA PHE A 59 -6.21 -16.11 0.12
C PHE A 59 -5.80 -17.60 0.11
N PRO A 60 -6.50 -18.46 0.84
CA PRO A 60 -7.85 -18.29 1.39
C PRO A 60 -7.93 -17.97 2.90
N ASP A 61 -7.00 -17.22 3.46
CA ASP A 61 -7.03 -16.87 4.89
C ASP A 61 -8.37 -16.21 5.27
N SER A 62 -9.05 -16.78 6.28
CA SER A 62 -10.37 -16.32 6.71
C SER A 62 -10.38 -14.91 7.30
N ARG A 63 -9.25 -14.40 7.80
CA ARG A 63 -9.10 -13.04 8.31
C ARG A 63 -9.35 -11.98 7.25
N LEU A 64 -9.08 -12.30 5.96
CA LEU A 64 -9.42 -11.45 4.82
C LEU A 64 -10.93 -11.24 4.63
N ARG A 65 -11.78 -12.01 5.31
CA ARG A 65 -13.25 -11.91 5.25
C ARG A 65 -13.84 -11.06 6.37
N THR A 66 -12.98 -10.51 7.23
CA THR A 66 -13.43 -9.67 8.34
C THR A 66 -13.74 -8.26 7.86
N ILE A 67 -14.94 -7.76 8.22
CA ILE A 67 -15.36 -6.40 7.89
C ILE A 67 -14.60 -5.41 8.78
N ALA A 68 -13.98 -4.42 8.16
CA ALA A 68 -13.22 -3.37 8.85
C ALA A 68 -14.15 -2.40 9.60
N LYS A 69 -13.72 -2.01 10.80
CA LYS A 69 -14.40 -1.02 11.64
C LYS A 69 -13.95 0.41 11.31
N PRO A 70 -14.81 1.40 11.42
CA PRO A 70 -14.42 2.80 11.28
C PRO A 70 -13.31 3.20 12.27
N VAL A 71 -12.42 4.07 11.84
CA VAL A 71 -11.44 4.75 12.69
C VAL A 71 -12.14 5.89 13.40
N ALA A 72 -12.16 5.88 14.72
CA ALA A 72 -12.84 6.91 15.50
C ALA A 72 -12.02 8.21 15.58
N VAL A 73 -10.69 8.10 15.69
CA VAL A 73 -9.75 9.21 15.79
C VAL A 73 -8.51 8.88 14.98
N VAL A 74 -8.02 9.84 14.20
CA VAL A 74 -6.74 9.73 13.47
C VAL A 74 -5.63 10.21 14.40
N ASP A 75 -5.10 9.29 15.19
CA ASP A 75 -4.01 9.49 16.13
C ASP A 75 -2.64 9.09 15.53
N ASP A 76 -1.60 9.14 16.33
CA ASP A 76 -0.24 8.79 15.91
C ASP A 76 -0.09 7.28 15.60
N GLU A 77 -0.89 6.41 16.25
CA GLU A 77 -0.91 4.97 15.92
C GLU A 77 -1.49 4.73 14.52
N VAL A 78 -2.55 5.45 14.17
CA VAL A 78 -3.14 5.39 12.82
C VAL A 78 -2.15 5.93 11.78
N ARG A 79 -1.46 7.05 12.07
CA ARG A 79 -0.44 7.60 11.17
C ARG A 79 0.74 6.66 10.98
N GLN A 80 1.18 5.99 12.07
CA GLN A 80 2.25 4.99 11.99
C GLN A 80 1.82 3.80 11.12
N LEU A 81 0.61 3.30 11.33
CA LEU A 81 0.08 2.20 10.51
C LEU A 81 0.03 2.60 9.03
N VAL A 82 -0.37 3.83 8.71
CA VAL A 82 -0.38 4.33 7.33
C VAL A 82 1.04 4.31 6.74
N ASP A 83 2.06 4.75 7.49
CA ASP A 83 3.45 4.72 7.05
C ASP A 83 3.94 3.29 6.81
N ASP A 84 3.67 2.36 7.73
CA ASP A 84 4.01 0.95 7.62
C ASP A 84 3.29 0.27 6.43
N MET A 85 2.03 0.65 6.18
CA MET A 85 1.27 0.16 5.03
C MET A 85 1.86 0.64 3.69
N PHE A 86 2.29 1.90 3.59
CA PHE A 86 2.98 2.39 2.38
C PHE A 86 4.27 1.62 2.13
N GLU A 87 5.11 1.45 3.15
CA GLU A 87 6.36 0.71 3.01
C GLU A 87 6.11 -0.73 2.58
N THR A 88 5.13 -1.39 3.21
CA THR A 88 4.69 -2.76 2.85
C THR A 88 4.20 -2.84 1.41
N MET A 89 3.36 -1.88 0.99
CA MET A 89 2.82 -1.81 -0.37
C MET A 89 3.93 -1.63 -1.40
N TYR A 90 4.89 -0.75 -1.12
CA TYR A 90 6.00 -0.47 -2.03
C TYR A 90 7.00 -1.62 -2.11
N GLU A 91 7.25 -2.35 -1.02
CA GLU A 91 8.11 -3.53 -1.01
C GLU A 91 7.46 -4.69 -1.79
N ALA A 92 6.14 -4.84 -1.69
CA ALA A 92 5.37 -5.86 -2.40
C ALA A 92 5.01 -5.50 -3.86
N PRO A 93 5.69 -4.54 -4.51
CA PRO A 93 5.35 -3.71 -5.68
C PRO A 93 3.84 -3.62 -6.00
N GLY A 94 3.07 -3.16 -5.01
CA GLY A 94 1.66 -2.85 -5.15
C GLY A 94 1.41 -1.36 -5.45
N ILE A 95 0.18 -1.03 -5.88
CA ILE A 95 -0.29 0.34 -6.08
C ILE A 95 -1.46 0.70 -5.15
N GLY A 96 -1.92 -0.25 -4.34
CA GLY A 96 -2.95 -0.11 -3.31
C GLY A 96 -2.80 -1.19 -2.25
N LEU A 97 -3.21 -0.88 -1.02
CA LEU A 97 -3.22 -1.80 0.10
C LEU A 97 -4.28 -1.37 1.13
N ALA A 98 -5.16 -2.29 1.49
CA ALA A 98 -6.11 -2.12 2.57
C ALA A 98 -5.58 -2.68 3.89
N ALA A 99 -5.90 -2.05 5.02
CA ALA A 99 -5.42 -2.49 6.34
C ALA A 99 -5.84 -3.91 6.70
N THR A 100 -6.98 -4.40 6.19
CA THR A 100 -7.44 -5.78 6.39
C THR A 100 -6.49 -6.83 5.80
N GLN A 101 -5.74 -6.47 4.76
CA GLN A 101 -4.75 -7.36 4.14
C GLN A 101 -3.51 -7.57 5.03
N VAL A 102 -3.23 -6.65 5.94
CA VAL A 102 -2.17 -6.75 6.95
C VAL A 102 -2.72 -7.07 8.35
N ASN A 103 -3.87 -7.72 8.41
CA ASN A 103 -4.55 -8.18 9.63
C ASN A 103 -4.96 -7.05 10.59
N VAL A 104 -5.13 -5.83 10.11
CA VAL A 104 -5.66 -4.69 10.87
C VAL A 104 -7.06 -4.35 10.37
N HIS A 105 -8.09 -4.63 11.19
CA HIS A 105 -9.48 -4.49 10.76
C HIS A 105 -10.03 -3.08 11.02
N LYS A 106 -9.30 -2.06 10.53
CA LYS A 106 -9.67 -0.64 10.50
C LYS A 106 -9.92 -0.22 9.04
N ARG A 107 -10.85 0.72 8.83
CA ARG A 107 -11.15 1.24 7.49
C ARG A 107 -10.07 2.22 7.04
N ILE A 108 -8.94 1.70 6.59
CA ILE A 108 -7.78 2.44 6.10
C ILE A 108 -7.32 1.81 4.80
N VAL A 109 -7.03 2.66 3.81
CA VAL A 109 -6.48 2.28 2.52
C VAL A 109 -5.36 3.24 2.17
N VAL A 110 -4.27 2.73 1.62
CA VAL A 110 -3.20 3.49 1.01
C VAL A 110 -3.09 3.16 -0.48
N MET A 111 -2.78 4.16 -1.30
CA MET A 111 -2.61 4.01 -2.75
C MET A 111 -1.51 4.92 -3.27
N ASP A 112 -0.81 4.46 -4.30
CA ASP A 112 0.05 5.28 -5.12
C ASP A 112 0.10 4.69 -6.54
N LEU A 113 -0.46 5.42 -7.49
CA LEU A 113 -0.55 5.00 -8.88
C LEU A 113 0.60 5.53 -9.73
N SER A 114 1.44 6.40 -9.15
CA SER A 114 2.60 6.95 -9.84
C SER A 114 3.73 5.91 -9.95
N GLU A 115 4.49 5.96 -11.02
CA GLU A 115 5.63 5.05 -11.22
C GLU A 115 6.82 5.38 -10.30
N ASP A 116 6.95 6.64 -9.93
CA ASP A 116 8.05 7.20 -9.13
C ASP A 116 7.72 7.32 -7.64
N ARG A 117 6.56 6.83 -7.21
CA ARG A 117 6.07 6.90 -5.81
C ARG A 117 5.89 8.34 -5.30
N SER A 118 5.49 9.25 -6.19
CA SER A 118 5.36 10.68 -5.89
C SER A 118 3.95 11.14 -5.53
N GLU A 119 2.94 10.26 -5.68
CA GLU A 119 1.54 10.61 -5.43
C GLU A 119 0.86 9.69 -4.38
N PRO A 120 1.42 9.56 -3.16
CA PRO A 120 0.80 8.73 -2.13
C PRO A 120 -0.55 9.32 -1.70
N ARG A 121 -1.57 8.46 -1.61
CA ARG A 121 -2.93 8.82 -1.21
C ARG A 121 -3.38 7.97 -0.04
N VAL A 122 -4.02 8.59 0.93
CA VAL A 122 -4.57 7.95 2.13
C VAL A 122 -6.08 8.12 2.14
N PHE A 123 -6.79 7.04 2.39
CA PHE A 123 -8.24 7.03 2.53
C PHE A 123 -8.60 6.38 3.86
N ILE A 124 -8.95 7.19 4.86
CA ILE A 124 -9.43 6.72 6.15
C ILE A 124 -10.95 6.85 6.17
N ASN A 125 -11.64 5.80 6.60
CA ASN A 125 -13.10 5.68 6.56
C ASN A 125 -13.68 5.93 5.16
N PRO A 126 -13.12 5.32 4.09
CA PRO A 126 -13.62 5.58 2.75
C PRO A 126 -15.05 5.10 2.57
N GLU A 127 -15.85 5.95 1.92
CA GLU A 127 -17.17 5.67 1.40
C GLU A 127 -17.22 6.12 -0.04
N PHE A 128 -17.74 5.31 -0.95
CA PHE A 128 -17.86 5.71 -2.34
C PHE A 128 -19.26 5.45 -2.89
N GLU A 129 -19.64 6.25 -3.86
CA GLU A 129 -20.82 6.08 -4.69
C GLU A 129 -20.43 6.00 -6.16
N THR A 130 -21.13 5.18 -6.93
CA THR A 130 -20.94 5.10 -8.38
C THR A 130 -21.65 6.25 -9.06
N LEU A 131 -20.97 6.90 -9.98
CA LEU A 131 -21.51 8.05 -10.75
C LEU A 131 -21.94 7.68 -12.16
N THR A 132 -21.78 6.44 -12.57
CA THR A 132 -22.16 5.92 -13.89
C THR A 132 -22.55 4.45 -13.81
N ASP A 133 -23.46 4.03 -14.66
CA ASP A 133 -23.78 2.61 -14.87
C ASP A 133 -22.88 1.97 -15.93
N GLU A 134 -22.00 2.75 -16.58
CA GLU A 134 -21.04 2.22 -17.53
C GLU A 134 -19.99 1.39 -16.84
N MET A 135 -19.88 0.13 -17.28
CA MET A 135 -18.92 -0.83 -16.76
C MET A 135 -17.74 -0.95 -17.71
N GLU A 136 -16.56 -1.03 -17.14
CA GLU A 136 -15.34 -1.30 -17.89
C GLU A 136 -14.63 -2.51 -17.29
N GLN A 137 -14.07 -3.33 -18.19
CA GLN A 137 -13.36 -4.53 -17.80
C GLN A 137 -11.88 -4.23 -17.55
N TYR A 138 -11.42 -4.52 -16.34
CA TYR A 138 -10.01 -4.39 -15.95
C TYR A 138 -9.43 -5.72 -15.54
N GLN A 139 -8.18 -5.96 -15.92
CA GLN A 139 -7.43 -7.11 -15.42
C GLN A 139 -6.90 -6.79 -14.02
N GLU A 140 -7.59 -7.28 -13.00
CA GLU A 140 -7.21 -7.09 -11.59
C GLU A 140 -6.26 -8.19 -11.11
N GLY A 141 -5.29 -7.77 -10.29
CA GLY A 141 -4.47 -8.62 -9.42
C GLY A 141 -4.57 -8.14 -7.98
N CYS A 142 -4.07 -8.91 -7.03
CA CYS A 142 -4.10 -8.56 -5.62
C CYS A 142 -2.88 -9.10 -4.89
N LEU A 143 -2.29 -8.32 -3.98
CA LEU A 143 -1.19 -8.80 -3.14
C LEU A 143 -1.61 -9.98 -2.26
N SER A 144 -2.89 -10.02 -1.86
CA SER A 144 -3.49 -11.15 -1.14
C SER A 144 -3.85 -12.36 -2.03
N VAL A 145 -3.66 -12.28 -3.35
CA VAL A 145 -3.89 -13.37 -4.30
C VAL A 145 -2.71 -13.45 -5.27
N PRO A 146 -1.49 -13.75 -4.77
CA PRO A 146 -0.27 -13.57 -5.53
C PRO A 146 -0.22 -14.45 -6.79
N GLY A 147 0.19 -13.81 -7.91
CA GLY A 147 0.42 -14.50 -9.18
C GLY A 147 -0.84 -14.78 -10.01
N PHE A 148 -2.01 -14.29 -9.57
CA PHE A 148 -3.27 -14.43 -10.33
C PHE A 148 -3.80 -13.08 -10.77
N TYR A 149 -4.25 -13.01 -12.01
CA TYR A 149 -4.85 -11.86 -12.65
C TYR A 149 -6.08 -12.32 -13.43
N GLU A 150 -7.21 -11.65 -13.20
CA GLU A 150 -8.47 -11.98 -13.88
C GLU A 150 -9.24 -10.70 -14.22
N ASN A 151 -10.06 -10.78 -15.24
CA ASN A 151 -10.88 -9.67 -15.66
C ASN A 151 -12.08 -9.50 -14.71
N VAL A 152 -12.29 -8.27 -14.25
CA VAL A 152 -13.42 -7.87 -13.41
C VAL A 152 -14.06 -6.63 -14.04
N ASP A 153 -15.38 -6.63 -14.11
CA ASP A 153 -16.13 -5.46 -14.58
C ASP A 153 -16.37 -4.51 -13.40
N ARG A 154 -16.00 -3.22 -13.59
CA ARG A 154 -16.17 -2.16 -12.58
C ARG A 154 -16.84 -0.94 -13.18
N PRO A 155 -17.69 -0.21 -12.43
CA PRO A 155 -18.10 1.15 -12.79
C PRO A 155 -16.90 2.05 -13.07
N GLN A 156 -16.94 2.77 -14.18
CA GLN A 156 -15.82 3.60 -14.66
C GLN A 156 -15.55 4.81 -13.80
N LYS A 157 -16.58 5.32 -13.10
CA LYS A 157 -16.52 6.58 -12.37
C LYS A 157 -17.16 6.46 -11.01
N VAL A 158 -16.42 6.86 -9.99
CA VAL A 158 -16.89 6.87 -8.59
C VAL A 158 -16.57 8.20 -7.93
N LYS A 159 -17.42 8.61 -7.00
CA LYS A 159 -17.12 9.69 -6.05
C LYS A 159 -16.77 9.04 -4.72
N ILE A 160 -15.64 9.40 -4.14
CA ILE A 160 -15.20 8.92 -2.84
C ILE A 160 -15.14 10.05 -1.83
N LYS A 161 -15.56 9.76 -0.60
CA LYS A 161 -15.42 10.59 0.59
C LYS A 161 -14.53 9.84 1.56
N ALA A 162 -13.55 10.51 2.14
CA ALA A 162 -12.63 9.92 3.12
C ALA A 162 -12.04 10.98 4.03
N LEU A 163 -11.33 10.56 5.06
CA LEU A 163 -10.41 11.40 5.78
C LEU A 163 -8.99 11.18 5.23
N ASP A 164 -8.20 12.24 5.18
CA ASP A 164 -6.78 12.17 4.87
C ASP A 164 -5.94 11.68 6.07
N ARG A 165 -4.61 11.70 5.91
CA ARG A 165 -3.65 11.29 6.95
C ARG A 165 -3.76 12.15 8.24
N ASP A 166 -4.20 13.39 8.12
CA ASP A 166 -4.34 14.33 9.22
C ASP A 166 -5.75 14.33 9.83
N GLY A 167 -6.64 13.46 9.32
CA GLY A 167 -8.03 13.34 9.76
C GLY A 167 -8.94 14.41 9.17
N GLN A 168 -8.49 15.12 8.12
CA GLN A 168 -9.31 16.12 7.44
C GLN A 168 -10.21 15.45 6.39
N PRO A 169 -11.50 15.77 6.36
CA PRO A 169 -12.40 15.23 5.35
C PRO A 169 -12.12 15.79 3.98
N TYR A 170 -12.16 14.93 2.97
CA TYR A 170 -12.07 15.33 1.58
C TYR A 170 -12.94 14.46 0.68
N GLU A 171 -13.24 14.96 -0.49
CA GLU A 171 -13.96 14.23 -1.54
C GLU A 171 -13.17 14.34 -2.85
N LEU A 172 -13.23 13.29 -3.64
CA LEU A 172 -12.72 13.34 -5.01
C LEU A 172 -13.59 12.51 -5.95
N ILE A 173 -13.59 12.86 -7.23
CA ILE A 173 -14.16 12.05 -8.30
C ILE A 173 -12.99 11.30 -8.94
N ALA A 174 -13.13 9.99 -9.02
CA ALA A 174 -12.13 9.09 -9.61
C ALA A 174 -12.67 8.42 -10.86
N GLU A 175 -11.81 8.30 -11.88
CA GLU A 175 -12.08 7.64 -13.14
C GLU A 175 -10.94 6.69 -13.50
N GLY A 176 -11.19 5.75 -14.41
CA GLY A 176 -10.18 4.82 -14.91
C GLY A 176 -9.55 3.99 -13.80
N LEU A 177 -8.22 3.84 -13.85
CA LEU A 177 -7.46 3.00 -12.91
C LEU A 177 -7.67 3.40 -11.44
N LEU A 178 -7.78 4.70 -11.15
CA LEU A 178 -8.02 5.18 -9.78
C LEU A 178 -9.39 4.74 -9.26
N ALA A 179 -10.44 4.80 -10.10
CA ALA A 179 -11.77 4.34 -9.72
C ALA A 179 -11.78 2.82 -9.44
N VAL A 180 -11.07 2.05 -10.25
CA VAL A 180 -10.93 0.60 -10.05
C VAL A 180 -10.19 0.28 -8.75
N CYS A 181 -9.06 0.94 -8.50
CA CYS A 181 -8.29 0.76 -7.25
C CYS A 181 -9.13 1.07 -6.02
N ILE A 182 -9.85 2.20 -6.00
CA ILE A 182 -10.72 2.59 -4.89
C ILE A 182 -11.75 1.50 -4.59
N GLN A 183 -12.41 0.99 -5.63
CA GLN A 183 -13.41 -0.06 -5.48
C GLN A 183 -12.79 -1.36 -4.96
N HIS A 184 -11.63 -1.75 -5.50
CA HIS A 184 -10.90 -2.95 -5.08
C HIS A 184 -10.50 -2.88 -3.60
N GLU A 185 -9.91 -1.78 -3.17
CA GLU A 185 -9.48 -1.64 -1.77
C GLU A 185 -10.67 -1.49 -0.81
N CYS A 186 -11.75 -0.85 -1.23
CA CYS A 186 -12.98 -0.80 -0.45
C CYS A 186 -13.66 -2.18 -0.32
N ASP A 187 -13.54 -3.04 -1.32
CA ASP A 187 -13.99 -4.43 -1.22
C ASP A 187 -13.25 -5.16 -0.10
N HIS A 188 -11.93 -5.00 0.00
CA HIS A 188 -11.14 -5.58 1.11
C HIS A 188 -11.66 -5.14 2.48
N LEU A 189 -12.00 -3.86 2.64
CA LEU A 189 -12.58 -3.34 3.89
C LEU A 189 -13.95 -3.95 4.23
N ASN A 190 -14.64 -4.49 3.23
CA ASN A 190 -15.94 -5.15 3.37
C ASN A 190 -15.82 -6.69 3.34
N GLY A 191 -14.60 -7.22 3.46
CA GLY A 191 -14.33 -8.66 3.47
C GLY A 191 -14.50 -9.35 2.12
N LYS A 192 -14.43 -8.59 1.01
CA LYS A 192 -14.51 -9.10 -0.36
C LYS A 192 -13.13 -9.09 -1.03
N LEU A 193 -12.95 -9.98 -1.98
CA LEU A 193 -11.75 -10.05 -2.83
C LEU A 193 -12.19 -10.05 -4.30
N PHE A 194 -11.31 -9.65 -5.22
CA PHE A 194 -11.64 -9.68 -6.65
C PHE A 194 -12.04 -11.08 -7.15
N VAL A 195 -11.53 -12.15 -6.52
CA VAL A 195 -11.91 -13.53 -6.85
C VAL A 195 -13.39 -13.85 -6.60
N ASP A 196 -14.09 -13.01 -5.81
CA ASP A 196 -15.52 -13.20 -5.53
C ASP A 196 -16.41 -12.78 -6.71
N TYR A 197 -15.87 -11.98 -7.63
CA TYR A 197 -16.52 -11.60 -8.89
C TYR A 197 -16.36 -12.64 -9.99
N LEU A 198 -15.50 -13.65 -9.76
CA LEU A 198 -15.24 -14.71 -10.71
C LEU A 198 -16.26 -15.86 -10.58
N SER A 199 -16.35 -16.69 -11.63
CA SER A 199 -17.12 -17.94 -11.54
C SER A 199 -16.57 -18.84 -10.41
N SER A 200 -17.43 -19.64 -9.81
CA SER A 200 -17.04 -20.58 -8.75
C SER A 200 -15.89 -21.49 -9.17
N LEU A 201 -15.90 -21.95 -10.41
CA LEU A 201 -14.84 -22.82 -10.97
C LEU A 201 -13.47 -22.09 -10.99
N LYS A 202 -13.42 -20.84 -11.45
CA LYS A 202 -12.18 -20.05 -11.44
C LYS A 202 -11.69 -19.80 -10.04
N ARG A 203 -12.57 -19.34 -9.15
CA ARG A 203 -12.25 -19.08 -7.74
C ARG A 203 -11.70 -20.33 -7.03
N ASP A 204 -12.34 -21.49 -7.21
CA ASP A 204 -11.89 -22.73 -6.57
C ASP A 204 -10.55 -23.21 -7.14
N ARG A 205 -10.30 -22.98 -8.43
CA ARG A 205 -9.00 -23.27 -9.04
C ARG A 205 -7.87 -22.42 -8.44
N ILE A 206 -8.11 -21.11 -8.26
CA ILE A 206 -7.16 -20.20 -7.63
C ILE A 206 -6.90 -20.65 -6.19
N LYS A 207 -7.97 -20.90 -5.41
CA LYS A 207 -7.88 -21.39 -4.04
C LYS A 207 -6.99 -22.63 -3.91
N LYS A 208 -7.28 -23.67 -4.68
CA LYS A 208 -6.52 -24.92 -4.66
C LYS A 208 -5.04 -24.73 -5.02
N LYS A 209 -4.73 -23.83 -5.93
CA LYS A 209 -3.34 -23.54 -6.31
C LYS A 209 -2.58 -22.84 -5.19
N LEU A 210 -3.19 -21.82 -4.56
CA LEU A 210 -2.56 -21.11 -3.42
C LEU A 210 -2.40 -22.03 -2.22
N GLU A 211 -3.39 -22.81 -1.85
CA GLU A 211 -3.28 -23.81 -0.77
C GLU A 211 -2.15 -24.83 -1.02
N LYS A 212 -1.92 -25.20 -2.30
CA LYS A 212 -0.80 -26.08 -2.66
C LYS A 212 0.55 -25.37 -2.49
N LEU A 213 0.66 -24.11 -2.92
CA LEU A 213 1.88 -23.30 -2.77
C LEU A 213 2.23 -23.09 -1.29
N HIS A 214 1.25 -22.73 -0.46
CA HIS A 214 1.46 -22.55 0.99
C HIS A 214 1.98 -23.81 1.67
N ARG A 215 1.47 -25.01 1.29
CA ARG A 215 1.96 -26.29 1.83
C ARG A 215 3.38 -26.65 1.36
N GLN A 216 3.86 -26.10 0.25
CA GLN A 216 5.22 -26.35 -0.24
C GLN A 216 6.24 -25.42 0.42
N ASN A 217 5.79 -24.25 0.94
CA ASN A 217 6.63 -23.23 1.53
C ASN A 217 6.63 -23.27 3.09
N ALA A 218 5.78 -24.11 3.70
CA ALA A 218 5.70 -24.35 5.13
C ALA A 218 6.58 -25.53 5.54
#